data_bcfdacc4d8cf530a853e86d1200d3e5e
#
_entry.id   bcfdacc4d8cf530a853e86d1200d3e5e
#
_cell.length_a   1.000
_cell.length_b   1.000
_cell.length_c   1.000
_cell.angle_alpha   90.00
_cell.angle_beta   90.00
_cell.angle_gamma   90.00
#
_symmetry.space_group_name_H-M   'P 1'
#
loop_
_entity.id
_entity.type
_entity.pdbx_description
1 polymer ?
#
loop_
_entity_poly.entity_id
_entity_poly.type
_entity_poly.pdbx_seq_one_letter_code
_entity_poly.pdbx_strand_id
1 'polypeptide(L)'
;MTPLSHALSRKGNNFDLVRLLAAVAVVYGHSYLLQSPDGTTDWVENALGFDGFGALGVYAFFLLSGMLVTASFDRQRSVPRFAVLRIARLWPAVALGSLVTVFIVGPLFTTLPLREYFSSGMTWANLDNFSTIVMKTGWALPGVFEHNRFPVDVCGPLWTLPLEVRCYLIVLATGLLGLLSSARGVALAAALGIAAFVLRVHLPPHLTPHSLPLVQIGLRDFTETPGGYSFWPEPFFMLGMLLYGLRERISIDGLTALAFTMVFLVFRDTAGAQPLFYLAFVYGVLWIGTTPLLRRFVPRHDYSYGIYLYGFMVQQCVANIAPQLSHVTAVLIAAPFILLCAALSWHCVERPVLKWCRGRLARRRAPRPDGVPVSEQAVR
;
A
#
# COMPACT_ATOMS: atom_id res chain seq x y z
N MET A 1 -22.23 6.33 18.72
CA MET A 1 -21.91 6.25 17.28
C MET A 1 -21.13 7.48 16.86
N THR A 2 -19.95 7.33 16.27
CA THR A 2 -19.11 8.45 15.81
C THR A 2 -19.14 8.48 14.28
N PRO A 3 -19.55 9.61 13.66
CA PRO A 3 -19.50 9.73 12.20
C PRO A 3 -18.08 9.51 11.68
N LEU A 4 -17.95 8.82 10.55
CA LEU A 4 -16.65 8.55 9.93
C LEU A 4 -15.90 9.85 9.58
N SER A 5 -16.63 10.93 9.28
CA SER A 5 -16.06 12.26 9.03
C SER A 5 -15.22 12.78 10.20
N HIS A 6 -15.63 12.52 11.43
CA HIS A 6 -14.85 12.87 12.64
C HIS A 6 -13.50 12.15 12.69
N ALA A 7 -13.47 10.87 12.28
CA ALA A 7 -12.26 10.06 12.27
C ALA A 7 -11.25 10.51 11.19
N LEU A 8 -11.71 11.20 10.14
CA LEU A 8 -10.83 11.75 9.12
C LEU A 8 -10.10 13.03 9.57
N SER A 9 -10.44 13.58 10.73
CA SER A 9 -9.68 14.66 11.35
C SER A 9 -8.37 14.10 11.96
N ARG A 10 -7.24 14.81 11.76
CA ARG A 10 -5.88 14.34 12.13
C ARG A 10 -5.66 13.97 13.60
N LYS A 11 -6.55 14.36 14.50
CA LYS A 11 -6.36 14.17 15.98
C LYS A 11 -7.25 13.09 16.57
N GLY A 12 -8.01 12.34 15.77
CA GLY A 12 -9.08 11.50 16.30
C GLY A 12 -9.12 10.06 15.79
N ASN A 13 -8.06 9.55 15.17
CA ASN A 13 -8.08 8.21 14.60
C ASN A 13 -6.85 7.37 14.96
N ASN A 14 -6.97 6.06 14.75
CA ASN A 14 -5.94 5.05 14.95
C ASN A 14 -5.42 4.49 13.63
N PHE A 15 -5.50 5.22 12.52
CA PHE A 15 -5.13 4.70 11.19
C PHE A 15 -3.66 4.29 11.09
N ASP A 16 -2.77 4.96 11.83
CA ASP A 16 -1.36 4.56 11.87
C ASP A 16 -1.17 3.22 12.63
N LEU A 17 -2.03 2.91 13.62
CA LEU A 17 -2.07 1.60 14.25
C LEU A 17 -2.57 0.53 13.28
N VAL A 18 -3.65 0.80 12.54
CA VAL A 18 -4.18 -0.14 11.53
C VAL A 18 -3.12 -0.44 10.48
N ARG A 19 -2.41 0.57 9.99
CA ARG A 19 -1.30 0.38 9.05
C ARG A 19 -0.16 -0.45 9.62
N LEU A 20 0.18 -0.23 10.89
CA LEU A 20 1.20 -1.02 11.56
C LEU A 20 0.78 -2.49 11.66
N LEU A 21 -0.46 -2.75 12.08
CA LEU A 21 -1.02 -4.11 12.13
C LEU A 21 -1.06 -4.77 10.74
N ALA A 22 -1.44 -4.01 9.72
CA ALA A 22 -1.44 -4.47 8.34
C ALA A 22 -0.03 -4.85 7.85
N ALA A 23 0.99 -4.03 8.16
CA ALA A 23 2.38 -4.34 7.81
C ALA A 23 2.89 -5.60 8.52
N VAL A 24 2.57 -5.75 9.81
CA VAL A 24 2.91 -6.96 10.59
C VAL A 24 2.21 -8.19 10.01
N ALA A 25 0.92 -8.08 9.62
CA ALA A 25 0.19 -9.16 9.00
C ALA A 25 0.83 -9.61 7.67
N VAL A 26 1.28 -8.65 6.84
CA VAL A 26 2.01 -8.96 5.60
C VAL A 26 3.33 -9.67 5.87
N VAL A 27 4.13 -9.16 6.82
CA VAL A 27 5.40 -9.81 7.22
C VAL A 27 5.15 -11.22 7.73
N TYR A 28 4.12 -11.42 8.56
CA TYR A 28 3.77 -12.75 9.06
C TYR A 28 3.30 -13.69 7.94
N GLY A 29 2.44 -13.22 7.03
CA GLY A 29 2.02 -14.01 5.86
C GLY A 29 3.20 -14.44 4.98
N HIS A 30 4.16 -13.53 4.73
CA HIS A 30 5.37 -13.87 3.97
C HIS A 30 6.25 -14.93 4.66
N SER A 31 6.21 -15.02 5.98
CA SER A 31 7.03 -16.02 6.67
C SER A 31 6.63 -17.46 6.33
N TYR A 32 5.35 -17.70 6.06
CA TYR A 32 4.90 -19.01 5.57
C TYR A 32 5.50 -19.32 4.20
N LEU A 33 5.44 -18.36 3.27
CA LEU A 33 6.00 -18.51 1.93
C LEU A 33 7.51 -18.80 1.96
N LEU A 34 8.23 -18.16 2.88
CA LEU A 34 9.69 -18.18 2.91
C LEU A 34 10.29 -19.32 3.76
N GLN A 35 9.56 -19.81 4.78
CA GLN A 35 10.11 -20.72 5.78
C GLN A 35 9.28 -22.00 6.02
N SER A 36 8.00 -22.01 5.61
CA SER A 36 7.16 -23.21 5.81
C SER A 36 7.31 -24.21 4.67
N PRO A 37 7.02 -25.50 4.87
CA PRO A 37 6.98 -26.50 3.80
C PRO A 37 6.03 -26.09 2.65
N ASP A 38 6.32 -26.55 1.44
CA ASP A 38 5.51 -26.25 0.27
C ASP A 38 4.04 -26.61 0.48
N GLY A 39 3.14 -25.72 0.02
CA GLY A 39 1.71 -25.89 0.20
C GLY A 39 1.18 -25.56 1.60
N THR A 40 2.03 -25.11 2.53
CA THR A 40 1.58 -24.67 3.85
C THR A 40 1.03 -23.25 3.76
N THR A 41 -0.25 -23.07 4.05
CA THR A 41 -0.93 -21.78 4.15
C THR A 41 -0.97 -21.30 5.60
N ASP A 42 -1.18 -20.01 5.81
CA ASP A 42 -1.36 -19.50 7.17
C ASP A 42 -2.71 -19.93 7.77
N TRP A 43 -2.80 -19.86 9.11
CA TRP A 43 -4.00 -20.36 9.79
C TRP A 43 -5.27 -19.54 9.47
N VAL A 44 -5.14 -18.28 9.04
CA VAL A 44 -6.28 -17.46 8.59
C VAL A 44 -6.77 -17.96 7.24
N GLU A 45 -5.85 -18.20 6.30
CA GLU A 45 -6.17 -18.77 5.00
C GLU A 45 -6.81 -20.15 5.14
N ASN A 46 -6.29 -21.00 6.02
CA ASN A 46 -6.89 -22.30 6.35
C ASN A 46 -8.30 -22.17 6.95
N ALA A 47 -8.54 -21.15 7.78
CA ALA A 47 -9.83 -20.94 8.42
C ALA A 47 -10.87 -20.30 7.49
N LEU A 48 -10.43 -19.44 6.56
CA LEU A 48 -11.30 -18.73 5.63
C LEU A 48 -11.51 -19.48 4.31
N GLY A 49 -10.48 -20.19 3.84
CA GLY A 49 -10.49 -20.89 2.55
C GLY A 49 -10.24 -20.03 1.32
N PHE A 50 -9.89 -18.72 1.50
CA PHE A 50 -9.71 -17.82 0.36
C PHE A 50 -8.59 -16.76 0.52
N ASP A 51 -8.36 -16.20 1.71
CA ASP A 51 -7.35 -15.18 1.94
C ASP A 51 -6.59 -15.38 3.25
N GLY A 52 -5.28 -15.15 3.21
CA GLY A 52 -4.41 -15.18 4.38
C GLY A 52 -4.06 -13.79 4.93
N PHE A 53 -3.24 -13.75 5.98
CA PHE A 53 -2.78 -12.53 6.63
C PHE A 53 -2.16 -11.53 5.67
N GLY A 54 -1.35 -12.01 4.72
CA GLY A 54 -0.69 -11.14 3.73
C GLY A 54 -1.69 -10.37 2.90
N ALA A 55 -2.69 -11.06 2.34
CA ALA A 55 -3.75 -10.46 1.54
C ALA A 55 -4.56 -9.44 2.35
N LEU A 56 -5.01 -9.83 3.55
CA LEU A 56 -5.80 -8.95 4.42
C LEU A 56 -5.02 -7.68 4.83
N GLY A 57 -3.72 -7.80 5.09
CA GLY A 57 -2.86 -6.65 5.35
C GLY A 57 -2.82 -5.67 4.17
N VAL A 58 -2.67 -6.18 2.94
CA VAL A 58 -2.67 -5.34 1.73
C VAL A 58 -4.06 -4.72 1.51
N TYR A 59 -5.15 -5.46 1.71
CA TYR A 59 -6.51 -4.90 1.61
C TYR A 59 -6.75 -3.76 2.60
N ALA A 60 -6.28 -3.89 3.85
CA ALA A 60 -6.38 -2.80 4.83
C ALA A 60 -5.57 -1.56 4.39
N PHE A 61 -4.37 -1.73 3.82
CA PHE A 61 -3.60 -0.63 3.26
C PHE A 61 -4.34 0.07 2.13
N PHE A 62 -4.87 -0.68 1.17
CA PHE A 62 -5.59 -0.11 0.02
C PHE A 62 -6.88 0.58 0.45
N LEU A 63 -7.64 0.00 1.38
CA LEU A 63 -8.85 0.61 1.95
C LEU A 63 -8.55 1.97 2.59
N LEU A 64 -7.57 2.03 3.49
CA LEU A 64 -7.16 3.27 4.14
C LEU A 64 -6.57 4.26 3.14
N SER A 65 -5.78 3.78 2.17
CA SER A 65 -5.21 4.63 1.12
C SER A 65 -6.31 5.26 0.27
N GLY A 66 -7.30 4.49 -0.18
CA GLY A 66 -8.44 4.98 -0.94
C GLY A 66 -9.17 6.11 -0.22
N MET A 67 -9.45 5.94 1.06
CA MET A 67 -10.13 6.94 1.88
C MET A 67 -9.27 8.19 2.11
N LEU A 68 -8.01 8.02 2.51
CA LEU A 68 -7.13 9.14 2.91
C LEU A 68 -6.56 9.90 1.71
N VAL A 69 -6.30 9.22 0.59
CA VAL A 69 -5.79 9.85 -0.64
C VAL A 69 -6.88 10.69 -1.29
N THR A 70 -8.12 10.18 -1.34
CA THR A 70 -9.29 10.94 -1.80
C THR A 70 -9.52 12.18 -0.92
N ALA A 71 -9.49 12.02 0.40
CA ALA A 71 -9.56 13.14 1.34
C ALA A 71 -8.43 14.17 1.13
N SER A 72 -7.23 13.70 0.79
CA SER A 72 -6.08 14.57 0.55
C SER A 72 -6.25 15.41 -0.71
N PHE A 73 -6.76 14.82 -1.79
CA PHE A 73 -7.01 15.55 -3.03
C PHE A 73 -8.16 16.55 -2.87
N ASP A 74 -9.29 16.13 -2.30
CA ASP A 74 -10.47 17.01 -2.11
C ASP A 74 -10.14 18.25 -1.28
N ARG A 75 -9.32 18.12 -0.23
CA ARG A 75 -8.87 19.28 0.56
C ARG A 75 -7.94 20.23 -0.17
N GLN A 76 -7.19 19.76 -1.15
CA GLN A 76 -6.11 20.55 -1.78
C GLN A 76 -6.51 21.05 -3.17
N ARG A 77 -7.26 20.27 -3.94
CA ARG A 77 -7.73 20.52 -5.32
C ARG A 77 -6.62 21.03 -6.24
N SER A 78 -5.41 20.53 -6.06
CA SER A 78 -4.21 20.94 -6.79
C SER A 78 -3.41 19.72 -7.24
N VAL A 79 -3.38 19.49 -8.55
CA VAL A 79 -2.66 18.38 -9.19
C VAL A 79 -1.17 18.37 -8.82
N PRO A 80 -0.40 19.49 -8.99
CA PRO A 80 1.02 19.46 -8.69
C PRO A 80 1.31 19.16 -7.21
N ARG A 81 0.47 19.70 -6.31
CA ARG A 81 0.63 19.49 -4.88
C ARG A 81 0.33 18.05 -4.49
N PHE A 82 -0.73 17.48 -5.05
CA PHE A 82 -1.09 16.09 -4.86
C PHE A 82 0.05 15.17 -5.32
N ALA A 83 0.53 15.34 -6.57
CA ALA A 83 1.61 14.55 -7.14
C ALA A 83 2.88 14.61 -6.28
N VAL A 84 3.35 15.82 -5.92
CA VAL A 84 4.55 15.99 -5.07
C VAL A 84 4.41 15.26 -3.74
N LEU A 85 3.24 15.31 -3.09
CA LEU A 85 3.05 14.64 -1.80
C LEU A 85 2.97 13.11 -1.94
N ARG A 86 2.47 12.58 -3.05
CA ARG A 86 2.46 11.13 -3.31
C ARG A 86 3.86 10.61 -3.64
N ILE A 87 4.58 11.31 -4.52
CA ILE A 87 5.98 11.02 -4.84
C ILE A 87 6.84 11.06 -3.56
N ALA A 88 6.72 12.11 -2.75
CA ALA A 88 7.46 12.24 -1.50
C ALA A 88 7.10 11.17 -0.45
N ARG A 89 5.98 10.49 -0.60
CA ARG A 89 5.56 9.40 0.30
C ARG A 89 6.15 8.06 -0.10
N LEU A 90 6.22 7.75 -1.40
CA LEU A 90 6.62 6.44 -1.90
C LEU A 90 8.11 6.39 -2.28
N TRP A 91 8.54 7.31 -3.10
CA TRP A 91 9.83 7.24 -3.80
C TRP A 91 11.06 7.22 -2.91
N PRO A 92 11.17 8.04 -1.86
CA PRO A 92 12.40 8.08 -1.07
C PRO A 92 12.76 6.76 -0.41
N ALA A 93 11.76 6.03 0.10
CA ALA A 93 11.98 4.73 0.72
C ALA A 93 12.30 3.64 -0.32
N VAL A 94 11.63 3.65 -1.48
CA VAL A 94 11.93 2.71 -2.59
C VAL A 94 13.35 2.93 -3.10
N ALA A 95 13.77 4.19 -3.28
CA ALA A 95 15.13 4.53 -3.68
C ALA A 95 16.17 4.01 -2.68
N LEU A 96 15.94 4.26 -1.39
CA LEU A 96 16.83 3.72 -0.34
C LEU A 96 16.81 2.18 -0.34
N GLY A 97 15.63 1.57 -0.47
CA GLY A 97 15.49 0.11 -0.56
C GLY A 97 16.28 -0.48 -1.72
N SER A 98 16.18 0.11 -2.92
CA SER A 98 16.96 -0.33 -4.09
C SER A 98 18.46 -0.19 -3.88
N LEU A 99 18.91 0.90 -3.25
CA LEU A 99 20.34 1.05 -2.90
C LEU A 99 20.80 0.00 -1.88
N VAL A 100 20.01 -0.25 -0.82
CA VAL A 100 20.31 -1.29 0.17
C VAL A 100 20.36 -2.67 -0.49
N THR A 101 19.41 -2.94 -1.37
CA THR A 101 19.34 -4.23 -2.10
C THR A 101 20.58 -4.44 -2.97
N VAL A 102 20.97 -3.46 -3.78
CA VAL A 102 22.07 -3.57 -4.74
C VAL A 102 23.44 -3.52 -4.07
N PHE A 103 23.64 -2.66 -3.06
CA PHE A 103 24.98 -2.40 -2.50
C PHE A 103 25.24 -3.08 -1.17
N ILE A 104 24.22 -3.61 -0.49
CA ILE A 104 24.38 -4.31 0.79
C ILE A 104 23.95 -5.76 0.66
N VAL A 105 22.67 -6.01 0.35
CA VAL A 105 22.14 -7.38 0.32
C VAL A 105 22.78 -8.20 -0.81
N GLY A 106 22.86 -7.65 -2.01
CA GLY A 106 23.50 -8.32 -3.14
C GLY A 106 24.92 -8.80 -2.85
N PRO A 107 25.86 -7.90 -2.47
CA PRO A 107 27.23 -8.30 -2.15
C PRO A 107 27.39 -9.27 -0.98
N LEU A 108 26.48 -9.26 -0.02
CA LEU A 108 26.52 -10.16 1.14
C LEU A 108 25.99 -11.57 0.85
N PHE A 109 25.07 -11.71 -0.13
CA PHE A 109 24.34 -12.95 -0.38
C PHE A 109 24.53 -13.53 -1.78
N THR A 110 25.25 -12.84 -2.68
CA THR A 110 25.54 -13.38 -4.01
C THR A 110 26.54 -14.56 -3.93
N THR A 111 26.29 -15.58 -4.72
CA THR A 111 27.21 -16.70 -4.94
C THR A 111 28.32 -16.36 -5.95
N LEU A 112 28.18 -15.23 -6.66
CA LEU A 112 29.12 -14.78 -7.69
C LEU A 112 30.28 -13.98 -7.09
N PRO A 113 31.46 -13.98 -7.73
CA PRO A 113 32.51 -13.00 -7.44
C PRO A 113 31.96 -11.57 -7.58
N LEU A 114 32.32 -10.65 -6.69
CA LEU A 114 31.80 -9.29 -6.69
C LEU A 114 32.02 -8.56 -8.02
N ARG A 115 33.11 -8.87 -8.73
CA ARG A 115 33.38 -8.30 -10.05
C ARG A 115 32.29 -8.71 -11.06
N GLU A 116 31.88 -9.98 -11.05
CA GLU A 116 30.81 -10.49 -11.94
C GLU A 116 29.45 -9.93 -11.52
N TYR A 117 29.16 -9.90 -10.21
CA TYR A 117 27.95 -9.31 -9.69
C TYR A 117 27.77 -7.87 -10.16
N PHE A 118 28.78 -7.01 -10.03
CA PHE A 118 28.70 -5.60 -10.44
C PHE A 118 28.85 -5.39 -11.97
N SER A 119 29.34 -6.35 -12.72
CA SER A 119 29.37 -6.28 -14.19
C SER A 119 28.05 -6.72 -14.84
N SER A 120 27.17 -7.37 -14.08
CA SER A 120 25.87 -7.84 -14.58
C SER A 120 24.90 -6.70 -14.81
N GLY A 121 24.27 -6.64 -15.97
CA GLY A 121 23.18 -5.71 -16.27
C GLY A 121 21.97 -5.88 -15.32
N MET A 122 21.73 -7.11 -14.82
CA MET A 122 20.64 -7.41 -13.88
C MET A 122 20.84 -6.70 -12.52
N THR A 123 22.08 -6.55 -12.05
CA THR A 123 22.40 -5.80 -10.83
C THR A 123 21.95 -4.35 -10.94
N TRP A 124 22.25 -3.71 -12.07
CA TRP A 124 21.91 -2.30 -12.30
C TRP A 124 20.44 -2.10 -12.65
N ALA A 125 19.82 -3.08 -13.32
CA ALA A 125 18.37 -3.06 -13.58
C ALA A 125 17.55 -3.01 -12.26
N ASN A 126 18.10 -3.52 -11.16
CA ASN A 126 17.46 -3.36 -9.85
C ASN A 126 17.43 -1.90 -9.35
N LEU A 127 18.31 -1.02 -9.82
CA LEU A 127 18.20 0.41 -9.54
C LEU A 127 17.06 1.05 -10.35
N ASP A 128 16.67 0.48 -11.49
CA ASP A 128 15.50 0.92 -12.26
C ASP A 128 14.19 0.67 -11.51
N ASN A 129 14.18 -0.12 -10.43
CA ASN A 129 13.08 -0.15 -9.49
C ASN A 129 12.74 1.24 -8.94
N PHE A 130 13.66 2.17 -9.00
CA PHE A 130 13.43 3.60 -8.79
C PHE A 130 12.46 4.21 -9.81
N SER A 131 12.52 3.80 -11.07
CA SER A 131 11.58 4.22 -12.13
C SER A 131 10.27 3.43 -12.10
N THR A 132 10.26 2.29 -11.46
CA THR A 132 9.23 1.24 -11.52
C THR A 132 8.02 1.46 -10.62
N ILE A 133 7.93 2.57 -9.91
CA ILE A 133 6.62 3.02 -9.41
C ILE A 133 5.56 3.04 -10.54
N VAL A 134 5.99 2.99 -11.80
CA VAL A 134 5.14 3.03 -12.99
C VAL A 134 5.23 1.75 -13.84
N MET A 135 6.32 0.97 -13.74
CA MET A 135 6.62 -0.19 -14.62
C MET A 135 7.00 -1.45 -13.83
N LYS A 136 7.30 -2.55 -14.52
CA LYS A 136 7.71 -3.82 -13.89
C LYS A 136 8.99 -3.65 -13.07
N THR A 137 8.97 -4.17 -11.86
CA THR A 137 10.12 -4.20 -10.97
C THR A 137 11.06 -5.35 -11.33
N GLY A 138 12.37 -5.11 -11.34
CA GLY A 138 13.38 -6.16 -11.35
C GLY A 138 13.51 -6.72 -9.93
N TRP A 139 13.16 -8.00 -9.73
CA TRP A 139 13.03 -8.62 -8.41
C TRP A 139 14.27 -9.42 -8.05
N ALA A 140 15.02 -9.83 -9.07
CA ALA A 140 16.17 -10.71 -8.97
C ALA A 140 17.47 -9.95 -8.96
N LEU A 141 18.44 -10.48 -8.23
CA LEU A 141 19.85 -10.11 -8.30
C LEU A 141 20.69 -11.34 -8.67
N PRO A 142 21.79 -11.18 -9.43
CA PRO A 142 22.61 -12.32 -9.85
C PRO A 142 23.21 -13.06 -8.65
N GLY A 143 22.99 -14.36 -8.59
CA GLY A 143 23.51 -15.21 -7.53
C GLY A 143 22.91 -15.02 -6.15
N VAL A 144 21.85 -14.23 -6.00
CA VAL A 144 21.27 -13.91 -4.69
C VAL A 144 20.03 -14.78 -4.41
N PHE A 145 20.01 -15.44 -3.29
CA PHE A 145 18.90 -16.28 -2.78
C PHE A 145 18.47 -17.42 -3.71
N GLU A 146 19.37 -17.90 -4.59
CA GLU A 146 19.06 -18.97 -5.57
C GLU A 146 18.64 -20.29 -4.91
N HIS A 147 19.11 -20.55 -3.69
CA HIS A 147 18.82 -21.77 -2.94
C HIS A 147 17.77 -21.58 -1.84
N ASN A 148 17.20 -20.40 -1.72
CA ASN A 148 16.11 -20.18 -0.79
C ASN A 148 14.85 -20.93 -1.25
N ARG A 149 13.96 -21.24 -0.34
CA ARG A 149 12.68 -21.90 -0.64
C ARG A 149 11.82 -21.10 -1.63
N PHE A 150 11.84 -19.77 -1.50
CA PHE A 150 11.30 -18.87 -2.50
C PHE A 150 12.48 -18.20 -3.22
N PRO A 151 12.95 -18.80 -4.32
CA PRO A 151 14.22 -18.42 -4.92
C PRO A 151 14.15 -17.10 -5.67
N VAL A 152 15.31 -16.46 -5.79
CA VAL A 152 15.61 -15.33 -6.68
C VAL A 152 14.96 -14.01 -6.31
N ASP A 153 13.77 -13.99 -5.71
CA ASP A 153 13.05 -12.76 -5.40
C ASP A 153 13.61 -12.06 -4.14
N VAL A 154 14.14 -10.85 -4.31
CA VAL A 154 14.70 -10.04 -3.21
C VAL A 154 13.68 -9.07 -2.61
N CYS A 155 12.74 -8.59 -3.40
CA CYS A 155 11.83 -7.50 -3.05
C CYS A 155 10.37 -7.78 -3.43
N GLY A 156 9.84 -8.96 -3.12
CA GLY A 156 8.49 -9.40 -3.48
C GLY A 156 7.39 -8.34 -3.36
N PRO A 157 7.19 -7.70 -2.21
CA PRO A 157 6.08 -6.76 -1.99
C PRO A 157 6.01 -5.57 -2.95
N LEU A 158 7.09 -5.25 -3.66
CA LEU A 158 7.13 -4.09 -4.57
C LEU A 158 6.11 -4.17 -5.72
N TRP A 159 5.61 -5.35 -6.07
CA TRP A 159 4.61 -5.51 -7.13
C TRP A 159 3.30 -4.74 -6.86
N THR A 160 2.99 -4.42 -5.60
CA THR A 160 1.77 -3.66 -5.25
C THR A 160 1.92 -2.14 -5.48
N LEU A 161 3.14 -1.62 -5.57
CA LEU A 161 3.38 -0.18 -5.74
C LEU A 161 2.84 0.38 -7.06
N PRO A 162 3.02 -0.28 -8.23
CA PRO A 162 2.37 0.13 -9.46
C PRO A 162 0.84 0.19 -9.33
N LEU A 163 0.23 -0.76 -8.62
CA LEU A 163 -1.22 -0.75 -8.35
C LEU A 163 -1.62 0.48 -7.52
N GLU A 164 -0.85 0.80 -6.49
CA GLU A 164 -1.09 1.97 -5.66
C GLU A 164 -0.99 3.28 -6.47
N VAL A 165 0.00 3.39 -7.35
CA VAL A 165 0.15 4.56 -8.25
C VAL A 165 -1.03 4.67 -9.21
N ARG A 166 -1.51 3.56 -9.79
CA ARG A 166 -2.72 3.54 -10.63
C ARG A 166 -3.94 4.04 -9.86
N CYS A 167 -4.12 3.60 -8.63
CA CYS A 167 -5.16 4.09 -7.74
C CYS A 167 -5.05 5.61 -7.50
N TYR A 168 -3.83 6.15 -7.36
CA TYR A 168 -3.62 7.59 -7.26
C TYR A 168 -4.01 8.33 -8.55
N LEU A 169 -3.73 7.75 -9.72
CA LEU A 169 -4.16 8.31 -11.01
C LEU A 169 -5.69 8.31 -11.15
N ILE A 170 -6.38 7.29 -10.63
CA ILE A 170 -7.85 7.26 -10.61
C ILE A 170 -8.39 8.40 -9.75
N VAL A 171 -7.85 8.62 -8.54
CA VAL A 171 -8.24 9.76 -7.70
C VAL A 171 -7.97 11.08 -8.41
N LEU A 172 -6.86 11.20 -9.10
CA LEU A 172 -6.51 12.39 -9.86
C LEU A 172 -7.50 12.63 -11.00
N ALA A 173 -7.80 11.62 -11.80
CA ALA A 173 -8.74 11.71 -12.92
C ALA A 173 -10.16 12.08 -12.42
N THR A 174 -10.65 11.39 -11.39
CA THR A 174 -11.97 11.69 -10.80
C THR A 174 -12.02 13.09 -10.19
N GLY A 175 -10.91 13.57 -9.64
CA GLY A 175 -10.77 14.93 -9.13
C GLY A 175 -10.79 15.98 -10.24
N LEU A 176 -10.10 15.75 -11.35
CA LEU A 176 -10.09 16.64 -12.53
C LEU A 176 -11.46 16.70 -13.22
N LEU A 177 -12.19 15.59 -13.24
CA LEU A 177 -13.57 15.54 -13.75
C LEU A 177 -14.58 16.20 -12.80
N GLY A 178 -14.13 16.73 -11.65
CA GLY A 178 -15.01 17.38 -10.67
C GLY A 178 -15.87 16.42 -9.86
N LEU A 179 -15.75 15.11 -10.05
CA LEU A 179 -16.56 14.10 -9.35
C LEU A 179 -16.30 14.09 -7.83
N LEU A 180 -15.11 14.52 -7.39
CA LEU A 180 -14.78 14.62 -5.96
C LEU A 180 -15.41 15.80 -5.25
N SER A 181 -16.13 16.68 -5.97
CA SER A 181 -16.80 17.86 -5.40
C SER A 181 -18.06 17.51 -4.61
N SER A 182 -18.63 16.33 -4.81
CA SER A 182 -19.83 15.87 -4.13
C SER A 182 -19.74 14.41 -3.68
N ALA A 183 -20.45 14.09 -2.60
CA ALA A 183 -20.54 12.69 -2.12
C ALA A 183 -21.10 11.74 -3.19
N ARG A 184 -22.07 12.21 -4.00
CA ARG A 184 -22.65 11.41 -5.09
C ARG A 184 -21.63 11.15 -6.20
N GLY A 185 -20.84 12.17 -6.57
CA GLY A 185 -19.79 12.02 -7.59
C GLY A 185 -18.71 11.05 -7.15
N VAL A 186 -18.23 11.11 -5.89
CA VAL A 186 -17.27 10.15 -5.34
C VAL A 186 -17.87 8.74 -5.34
N ALA A 187 -19.11 8.58 -4.88
CA ALA A 187 -19.77 7.28 -4.85
C ALA A 187 -19.93 6.69 -6.26
N LEU A 188 -20.31 7.52 -7.25
CA LEU A 188 -20.43 7.11 -8.64
C LEU A 188 -19.07 6.68 -9.20
N ALA A 189 -18.01 7.47 -8.99
CA ALA A 189 -16.67 7.13 -9.45
C ALA A 189 -16.16 5.82 -8.85
N ALA A 190 -16.36 5.61 -7.56
CA ALA A 190 -15.99 4.37 -6.88
C ALA A 190 -16.80 3.17 -7.39
N ALA A 191 -18.11 3.32 -7.54
CA ALA A 191 -18.98 2.27 -8.07
C ALA A 191 -18.63 1.89 -9.51
N LEU A 192 -18.34 2.87 -10.38
CA LEU A 192 -17.87 2.63 -11.74
C LEU A 192 -16.51 1.92 -11.76
N GLY A 193 -15.59 2.29 -10.86
CA GLY A 193 -14.30 1.62 -10.71
C GLY A 193 -14.45 0.16 -10.30
N ILE A 194 -15.30 -0.13 -9.31
CA ILE A 194 -15.60 -1.50 -8.87
C ILE A 194 -16.28 -2.28 -10.01
N ALA A 195 -17.28 -1.69 -10.66
CA ALA A 195 -17.98 -2.33 -11.77
C ALA A 195 -17.04 -2.64 -12.95
N ALA A 196 -16.17 -1.71 -13.31
CA ALA A 196 -15.15 -1.91 -14.34
C ALA A 196 -14.18 -3.03 -13.97
N PHE A 197 -13.79 -3.11 -12.69
CA PHE A 197 -12.95 -4.18 -12.18
C PHE A 197 -13.67 -5.55 -12.28
N VAL A 198 -14.90 -5.65 -11.76
CA VAL A 198 -15.69 -6.89 -11.79
C VAL A 198 -15.94 -7.34 -13.23
N LEU A 199 -16.36 -6.41 -14.11
CA LEU A 199 -16.60 -6.71 -15.52
C LEU A 199 -15.33 -7.27 -16.18
N ARG A 200 -14.19 -6.68 -15.89
CA ARG A 200 -12.91 -7.08 -16.45
C ARG A 200 -12.45 -8.47 -15.99
N VAL A 201 -12.58 -8.81 -14.71
CA VAL A 201 -12.25 -10.14 -14.16
C VAL A 201 -13.10 -11.23 -14.82
N HIS A 202 -14.34 -10.90 -15.24
CA HIS A 202 -15.27 -11.82 -15.88
C HIS A 202 -15.29 -11.75 -17.41
N LEU A 203 -14.58 -10.77 -18.04
CA LEU A 203 -14.49 -10.70 -19.50
C LEU A 203 -13.58 -11.79 -20.04
N PRO A 204 -14.01 -12.51 -21.11
CA PRO A 204 -13.16 -13.47 -21.80
C PRO A 204 -11.89 -12.80 -22.33
N PRO A 205 -10.73 -13.47 -22.32
CA PRO A 205 -9.45 -12.90 -22.75
C PRO A 205 -9.45 -12.29 -24.16
N HIS A 206 -10.29 -12.83 -25.07
CA HIS A 206 -10.40 -12.34 -26.46
C HIS A 206 -11.17 -11.01 -26.59
N LEU A 207 -11.92 -10.61 -25.58
CA LEU A 207 -12.62 -9.31 -25.54
C LEU A 207 -11.83 -8.22 -24.80
N THR A 208 -10.71 -8.57 -24.19
CA THR A 208 -9.80 -7.57 -23.60
C THR A 208 -9.08 -6.85 -24.74
N PRO A 209 -9.18 -5.52 -24.87
CA PRO A 209 -8.60 -4.79 -25.99
C PRO A 209 -7.07 -4.75 -25.87
N HIS A 210 -6.41 -5.82 -26.31
CA HIS A 210 -4.94 -5.94 -26.35
C HIS A 210 -4.27 -5.03 -27.40
N SER A 211 -5.05 -4.37 -28.25
CA SER A 211 -4.57 -3.65 -29.44
C SER A 211 -4.35 -2.14 -29.25
N LEU A 212 -4.77 -1.55 -28.15
CA LEU A 212 -4.57 -0.11 -27.92
C LEU A 212 -3.30 0.14 -27.10
N PRO A 213 -2.31 0.93 -27.58
CA PRO A 213 -1.04 1.18 -26.89
C PRO A 213 -1.20 1.71 -25.46
N LEU A 214 -2.17 2.63 -25.22
CA LEU A 214 -2.51 3.13 -23.88
C LEU A 214 -3.11 2.06 -22.98
N VAL A 215 -3.79 1.07 -23.57
CA VAL A 215 -4.38 -0.08 -22.89
C VAL A 215 -3.28 -1.11 -22.55
N GLN A 216 -2.27 -1.28 -23.40
CA GLN A 216 -1.14 -2.16 -23.10
C GLN A 216 -0.30 -1.67 -21.92
N ILE A 217 -0.10 -0.35 -21.79
CA ILE A 217 0.66 0.23 -20.67
C ILE A 217 -0.12 0.17 -19.34
N GLY A 218 -1.44 0.24 -19.38
CA GLY A 218 -2.27 0.34 -18.19
C GLY A 218 -3.12 -0.89 -17.84
N LEU A 219 -3.52 -1.70 -18.84
CA LEU A 219 -4.49 -2.78 -18.67
C LEU A 219 -3.89 -4.19 -18.81
N ARG A 220 -2.78 -4.37 -19.49
CA ARG A 220 -2.13 -5.69 -19.62
C ARG A 220 -1.71 -6.23 -18.25
N ASP A 221 -1.13 -5.38 -17.42
CA ASP A 221 -0.73 -5.76 -16.06
C ASP A 221 -1.90 -5.91 -15.09
N PHE A 222 -3.11 -5.52 -15.46
CA PHE A 222 -4.29 -5.75 -14.65
C PHE A 222 -4.87 -7.17 -14.84
N THR A 223 -4.58 -7.90 -15.92
CA THR A 223 -5.09 -9.25 -16.19
C THR A 223 -4.18 -10.35 -15.66
N GLU A 224 -2.91 -10.04 -15.44
CA GLU A 224 -1.96 -10.96 -14.88
C GLU A 224 -1.65 -10.51 -13.45
N THR A 225 -2.04 -11.30 -12.45
CA THR A 225 -1.53 -11.13 -11.10
C THR A 225 -0.02 -11.39 -11.15
N PRO A 226 0.84 -10.42 -10.83
CA PRO A 226 2.25 -10.70 -10.71
C PRO A 226 2.48 -11.82 -9.68
N GLY A 227 3.17 -12.88 -10.07
CA GLY A 227 3.49 -13.98 -9.17
C GLY A 227 2.39 -15.03 -8.95
N GLY A 228 1.29 -15.02 -9.73
CA GLY A 228 0.24 -16.04 -9.64
C GLY A 228 -0.69 -15.92 -8.42
N TYR A 229 -0.66 -14.79 -7.70
CA TYR A 229 -1.56 -14.56 -6.58
C TYR A 229 -2.98 -14.24 -7.06
N SER A 230 -3.98 -14.82 -6.40
CA SER A 230 -5.39 -14.69 -6.76
C SER A 230 -6.11 -13.55 -6.02
N PHE A 231 -5.39 -12.59 -5.41
CA PHE A 231 -6.01 -11.51 -4.67
C PHE A 231 -5.87 -10.15 -5.35
N TRP A 232 -6.87 -9.27 -5.11
CA TRP A 232 -7.05 -8.02 -5.82
C TRP A 232 -7.28 -6.86 -4.84
N PRO A 233 -6.28 -6.02 -4.56
CA PRO A 233 -6.41 -4.95 -3.58
C PRO A 233 -7.13 -3.70 -4.09
N GLU A 234 -7.21 -3.46 -5.40
CA GLU A 234 -7.79 -2.25 -5.99
C GLU A 234 -9.27 -2.05 -5.64
N PRO A 235 -10.15 -3.08 -5.58
CA PRO A 235 -11.52 -2.92 -5.12
C PRO A 235 -11.61 -2.33 -3.71
N PHE A 236 -10.69 -2.68 -2.82
CA PHE A 236 -10.64 -2.11 -1.47
C PHE A 236 -10.26 -0.63 -1.47
N PHE A 237 -9.40 -0.21 -2.41
CA PHE A 237 -9.13 1.20 -2.60
C PHE A 237 -10.38 1.96 -3.07
N MET A 238 -11.11 1.42 -4.06
CA MET A 238 -12.37 2.00 -4.54
C MET A 238 -13.42 2.04 -3.44
N LEU A 239 -13.50 1.01 -2.62
CA LEU A 239 -14.36 0.98 -1.43
C LEU A 239 -13.95 2.06 -0.43
N GLY A 240 -12.64 2.29 -0.22
CA GLY A 240 -12.13 3.40 0.57
C GLY A 240 -12.56 4.77 0.03
N MET A 241 -12.53 4.98 -1.30
CA MET A 241 -13.07 6.17 -1.95
C MET A 241 -14.57 6.32 -1.67
N LEU A 242 -15.35 5.25 -1.82
CA LEU A 242 -16.79 5.23 -1.54
C LEU A 242 -17.08 5.62 -0.08
N LEU A 243 -16.36 5.03 0.87
CA LEU A 243 -16.47 5.35 2.29
C LEU A 243 -16.15 6.82 2.58
N TYR A 244 -15.16 7.39 1.90
CA TYR A 244 -14.91 8.83 1.98
C TYR A 244 -16.08 9.66 1.46
N GLY A 245 -16.68 9.27 0.33
CA GLY A 245 -17.87 9.92 -0.21
C GLY A 245 -19.08 9.88 0.74
N LEU A 246 -19.24 8.78 1.46
CA LEU A 246 -20.34 8.53 2.38
C LEU A 246 -20.03 8.88 3.85
N ARG A 247 -18.87 9.49 4.15
CA ARG A 247 -18.34 9.71 5.50
C ARG A 247 -19.27 10.40 6.49
N GLU A 248 -20.18 11.26 5.98
CA GLU A 248 -21.18 11.97 6.81
C GLU A 248 -22.38 11.09 7.17
N ARG A 249 -22.61 10.01 6.41
CA ARG A 249 -23.75 9.10 6.56
C ARG A 249 -23.41 7.82 7.30
N ILE A 250 -22.12 7.49 7.39
CA ILE A 250 -21.64 6.26 8.03
C ILE A 250 -21.22 6.60 9.44
N SER A 251 -21.83 5.92 10.42
CA SER A 251 -21.43 5.93 11.83
C SER A 251 -20.77 4.60 12.17
N ILE A 252 -19.69 4.67 12.95
CA ILE A 252 -18.91 3.49 13.34
C ILE A 252 -19.09 3.23 14.82
N ASP A 253 -19.43 2.00 15.16
CA ASP A 253 -19.56 1.51 16.54
C ASP A 253 -19.19 0.02 16.65
N GLY A 254 -18.90 -0.43 17.90
CA GLY A 254 -18.46 -1.79 18.15
C GLY A 254 -19.55 -2.83 18.03
N LEU A 255 -20.81 -2.48 18.31
CA LEU A 255 -21.92 -3.42 18.24
C LEU A 255 -22.19 -3.83 16.79
N THR A 256 -22.18 -2.87 15.87
CA THR A 256 -22.30 -3.13 14.43
C THR A 256 -21.11 -3.96 13.91
N ALA A 257 -19.87 -3.68 14.37
CA ALA A 257 -18.71 -4.49 14.02
C ALA A 257 -18.88 -5.94 14.48
N LEU A 258 -19.37 -6.15 15.70
CA LEU A 258 -19.67 -7.46 16.24
C LEU A 258 -20.80 -8.14 15.46
N ALA A 259 -21.85 -7.41 15.11
CA ALA A 259 -22.98 -7.96 14.34
C ALA A 259 -22.54 -8.48 12.98
N PHE A 260 -21.74 -7.71 12.22
CA PHE A 260 -21.20 -8.20 10.94
C PHE A 260 -20.29 -9.43 11.10
N THR A 261 -19.48 -9.45 12.16
CA THR A 261 -18.66 -10.62 12.47
C THR A 261 -19.53 -11.85 12.79
N MET A 262 -20.60 -11.69 13.58
CA MET A 262 -21.52 -12.78 13.89
C MET A 262 -22.28 -13.28 12.66
N VAL A 263 -22.73 -12.37 11.78
CA VAL A 263 -23.37 -12.75 10.51
C VAL A 263 -22.40 -13.56 9.66
N PHE A 264 -21.15 -13.13 9.52
CA PHE A 264 -20.14 -13.92 8.82
C PHE A 264 -19.98 -15.32 9.45
N LEU A 265 -19.81 -15.40 10.77
CA LEU A 265 -19.61 -16.68 11.45
C LEU A 265 -20.78 -17.66 11.28
N VAL A 266 -22.02 -17.15 11.23
CA VAL A 266 -23.21 -17.96 11.00
C VAL A 266 -23.25 -18.52 9.56
N PHE A 267 -22.80 -17.71 8.59
CA PHE A 267 -22.86 -18.08 7.16
C PHE A 267 -21.50 -18.49 6.57
N ARG A 268 -20.50 -18.77 7.41
CA ARG A 268 -19.11 -19.03 6.98
C ARG A 268 -18.96 -20.25 6.04
N ASP A 269 -19.87 -21.22 6.15
CA ASP A 269 -19.84 -22.45 5.36
C ASP A 269 -20.77 -22.38 4.13
N THR A 270 -21.19 -21.18 3.73
CA THR A 270 -22.07 -20.94 2.57
C THR A 270 -21.30 -20.26 1.43
N ALA A 271 -21.87 -20.27 0.22
CA ALA A 271 -21.32 -19.54 -0.92
C ALA A 271 -21.22 -18.01 -0.70
N GLY A 272 -21.95 -17.47 0.28
CA GLY A 272 -21.91 -16.07 0.68
C GLY A 272 -20.81 -15.73 1.70
N ALA A 273 -20.00 -16.66 2.15
CA ALA A 273 -19.00 -16.47 3.21
C ALA A 273 -18.00 -15.35 2.89
N GLN A 274 -17.42 -15.38 1.71
CA GLN A 274 -16.36 -14.41 1.32
C GLN A 274 -16.87 -12.94 1.30
N PRO A 275 -17.98 -12.58 0.64
CA PRO A 275 -18.48 -11.19 0.69
C PRO A 275 -18.93 -10.77 2.09
N LEU A 276 -19.49 -11.67 2.91
CA LEU A 276 -19.85 -11.38 4.30
C LEU A 276 -18.60 -11.14 5.16
N PHE A 277 -17.56 -11.93 4.94
CA PHE A 277 -16.26 -11.69 5.58
C PHE A 277 -15.69 -10.33 5.22
N TYR A 278 -15.67 -9.95 3.93
CA TYR A 278 -15.14 -8.64 3.53
C TYR A 278 -15.94 -7.48 4.12
N LEU A 279 -17.25 -7.63 4.27
CA LEU A 279 -18.07 -6.63 4.96
C LEU A 279 -17.66 -6.50 6.44
N ALA A 280 -17.53 -7.62 7.14
CA ALA A 280 -17.08 -7.66 8.53
C ALA A 280 -15.64 -7.11 8.68
N PHE A 281 -14.74 -7.50 7.79
CA PHE A 281 -13.35 -7.05 7.75
C PHE A 281 -13.23 -5.54 7.54
N VAL A 282 -13.89 -5.00 6.52
CA VAL A 282 -13.86 -3.56 6.22
C VAL A 282 -14.42 -2.75 7.39
N TYR A 283 -15.56 -3.17 7.94
CA TYR A 283 -16.14 -2.47 9.08
C TYR A 283 -15.27 -2.62 10.35
N GLY A 284 -14.66 -3.78 10.56
CA GLY A 284 -13.70 -4.04 11.63
C GLY A 284 -12.46 -3.14 11.53
N VAL A 285 -11.89 -2.98 10.34
CA VAL A 285 -10.77 -2.06 10.06
C VAL A 285 -11.16 -0.61 10.41
N LEU A 286 -12.36 -0.19 10.00
CA LEU A 286 -12.86 1.15 10.35
C LEU A 286 -13.08 1.30 11.85
N TRP A 287 -13.64 0.30 12.53
CA TRP A 287 -13.84 0.32 13.98
C TRP A 287 -12.51 0.41 14.74
N ILE A 288 -11.53 -0.42 14.41
CA ILE A 288 -10.17 -0.35 14.98
C ILE A 288 -9.57 1.04 14.72
N GLY A 289 -9.75 1.58 13.51
CA GLY A 289 -9.24 2.88 13.10
C GLY A 289 -9.91 4.08 13.79
N THR A 290 -11.08 3.90 14.43
CA THR A 290 -11.87 5.01 14.99
C THR A 290 -12.13 4.90 16.48
N THR A 291 -12.04 3.70 17.07
CA THR A 291 -12.33 3.46 18.48
C THR A 291 -11.37 4.21 19.42
N PRO A 292 -11.86 4.90 20.46
CA PRO A 292 -11.00 5.54 21.45
C PRO A 292 -10.22 4.54 22.31
N LEU A 293 -10.67 3.29 22.40
CA LEU A 293 -10.08 2.24 23.24
C LEU A 293 -8.62 1.93 22.87
N LEU A 294 -8.27 2.07 21.56
CA LEU A 294 -6.96 1.71 21.04
C LEU A 294 -6.02 2.91 20.85
N ARG A 295 -6.43 4.12 21.19
CA ARG A 295 -5.62 5.35 21.02
C ARG A 295 -4.26 5.29 21.71
N ARG A 296 -4.16 4.64 22.86
CA ARG A 296 -2.90 4.48 23.61
C ARG A 296 -1.85 3.65 22.85
N PHE A 297 -2.28 2.82 21.91
CA PHE A 297 -1.40 1.94 21.11
C PHE A 297 -0.97 2.56 19.77
N VAL A 298 -1.50 3.74 19.44
CA VAL A 298 -1.12 4.43 18.18
C VAL A 298 0.37 4.77 18.23
N PRO A 299 1.16 4.33 17.23
CA PRO A 299 2.59 4.58 17.21
C PRO A 299 2.88 6.09 17.05
N ARG A 300 3.97 6.55 17.69
CA ARG A 300 4.42 7.95 17.56
C ARG A 300 4.91 8.27 16.14
N HIS A 301 5.36 7.27 15.41
CA HIS A 301 5.90 7.35 14.07
C HIS A 301 5.29 6.26 13.19
N ASP A 302 5.01 6.59 11.93
CA ASP A 302 4.46 5.65 10.95
C ASP A 302 5.60 4.86 10.29
N TYR A 303 6.01 3.75 10.90
CA TYR A 303 7.01 2.83 10.34
C TYR A 303 6.40 1.78 9.42
N SER A 304 5.08 1.77 9.24
CA SER A 304 4.37 0.71 8.52
C SER A 304 4.87 0.53 7.08
N TYR A 305 5.20 1.64 6.40
CA TYR A 305 5.71 1.58 5.03
C TYR A 305 7.12 0.96 4.96
N GLY A 306 8.02 1.34 5.87
CA GLY A 306 9.33 0.72 5.96
C GLY A 306 9.26 -0.77 6.35
N ILE A 307 8.39 -1.14 7.29
CA ILE A 307 8.17 -2.55 7.66
C ILE A 307 7.68 -3.35 6.45
N TYR A 308 6.73 -2.81 5.69
CA TYR A 308 6.23 -3.42 4.48
C TYR A 308 7.33 -3.60 3.42
N LEU A 309 8.13 -2.56 3.19
CA LEU A 309 9.15 -2.51 2.14
C LEU A 309 10.35 -3.43 2.44
N TYR A 310 10.87 -3.38 3.68
CA TYR A 310 12.08 -4.12 4.06
C TYR A 310 11.79 -5.51 4.62
N GLY A 311 10.54 -5.78 5.02
CA GLY A 311 10.15 -7.02 5.69
C GLY A 311 10.52 -8.28 4.93
N PHE A 312 10.14 -8.36 3.67
CA PHE A 312 10.42 -9.51 2.81
C PHE A 312 11.93 -9.72 2.60
N MET A 313 12.65 -8.65 2.27
CA MET A 313 14.10 -8.69 2.04
C MET A 313 14.85 -9.21 3.27
N VAL A 314 14.53 -8.72 4.47
CA VAL A 314 15.16 -9.18 5.71
C VAL A 314 14.80 -10.64 6.01
N GLN A 315 13.55 -11.04 5.76
CA GLN A 315 13.13 -12.44 5.92
C GLN A 315 13.84 -13.36 4.93
N GLN A 316 14.08 -12.93 3.69
CA GLN A 316 14.89 -13.68 2.72
C GLN A 316 16.34 -13.85 3.19
N CYS A 317 16.94 -12.82 3.81
CA CYS A 317 18.27 -12.94 4.42
C CYS A 317 18.28 -14.00 5.55
N VAL A 318 17.26 -13.99 6.43
CA VAL A 318 17.13 -14.98 7.50
C VAL A 318 16.90 -16.38 6.93
N ALA A 319 16.07 -16.53 5.90
CA ALA A 319 15.82 -17.80 5.23
C ALA A 319 17.08 -18.38 4.57
N ASN A 320 17.94 -17.52 4.02
CA ASN A 320 19.22 -17.94 3.44
C ASN A 320 20.22 -18.40 4.50
N ILE A 321 20.33 -17.68 5.63
CA ILE A 321 21.27 -18.00 6.71
C ILE A 321 20.82 -19.23 7.50
N ALA A 322 19.51 -19.37 7.72
CA ALA A 322 18.95 -20.38 8.61
C ALA A 322 17.66 -21.01 8.04
N PRO A 323 17.75 -21.75 6.93
CA PRO A 323 16.60 -22.32 6.22
C PRO A 323 15.80 -23.34 7.03
N GLN A 324 16.41 -23.89 8.11
CA GLN A 324 15.77 -24.88 8.98
C GLN A 324 14.86 -24.28 10.07
N LEU A 325 14.85 -22.97 10.25
CA LEU A 325 14.02 -22.34 11.27
C LEU A 325 12.53 -22.46 10.93
N SER A 326 11.70 -22.56 11.97
CA SER A 326 10.25 -22.40 11.78
C SER A 326 9.92 -20.94 11.36
N HIS A 327 8.83 -20.77 10.61
CA HIS A 327 8.38 -19.43 10.19
C HIS A 327 8.21 -18.47 11.38
N VAL A 328 7.70 -18.92 12.52
CA VAL A 328 7.56 -18.10 13.74
C VAL A 328 8.92 -17.65 14.27
N THR A 329 9.87 -18.58 14.40
CA THR A 329 11.23 -18.27 14.90
C THR A 329 11.93 -17.31 13.94
N ALA A 330 11.81 -17.54 12.62
CA ALA A 330 12.41 -16.68 11.62
C ALA A 330 11.83 -15.24 11.66
N VAL A 331 10.51 -15.08 11.83
CA VAL A 331 9.89 -13.75 12.01
C VAL A 331 10.40 -13.06 13.27
N LEU A 332 10.51 -13.78 14.40
CA LEU A 332 11.00 -13.20 15.65
C LEU A 332 12.45 -12.73 15.53
N ILE A 333 13.29 -13.46 14.81
CA ILE A 333 14.68 -13.06 14.51
C ILE A 333 14.70 -11.89 13.51
N ALA A 334 13.87 -11.90 12.48
CA ALA A 334 13.82 -10.85 11.48
C ALA A 334 13.26 -9.52 12.03
N ALA A 335 12.31 -9.58 12.97
CA ALA A 335 11.55 -8.41 13.46
C ALA A 335 12.43 -7.23 13.93
N PRO A 336 13.48 -7.41 14.77
CA PRO A 336 14.32 -6.29 15.19
C PRO A 336 15.09 -5.65 14.03
N PHE A 337 15.53 -6.43 13.03
CA PHE A 337 16.21 -5.91 11.84
C PHE A 337 15.23 -5.17 10.92
N ILE A 338 14.01 -5.68 10.73
CA ILE A 338 12.95 -5.01 9.98
C ILE A 338 12.62 -3.67 10.62
N LEU A 339 12.44 -3.64 11.95
CA LEU A 339 12.16 -2.42 12.69
C LEU A 339 13.31 -1.41 12.60
N LEU A 340 14.57 -1.88 12.67
CA LEU A 340 15.75 -1.04 12.50
C LEU A 340 15.79 -0.41 11.11
N CYS A 341 15.63 -1.20 10.05
CA CYS A 341 15.58 -0.72 8.67
C CYS A 341 14.44 0.31 8.46
N ALA A 342 13.24 0.01 8.97
CA ALA A 342 12.10 0.90 8.89
C ALA A 342 12.32 2.21 9.66
N ALA A 343 12.93 2.15 10.85
CA ALA A 343 13.25 3.33 11.64
C ALA A 343 14.31 4.20 10.96
N LEU A 344 15.38 3.59 10.46
CA LEU A 344 16.43 4.30 9.71
C LEU A 344 15.86 4.96 8.46
N SER A 345 15.07 4.23 7.66
CA SER A 345 14.39 4.77 6.48
C SER A 345 13.51 5.98 6.84
N TRP A 346 12.68 5.84 7.87
CA TRP A 346 11.79 6.90 8.31
C TRP A 346 12.53 8.14 8.80
N HIS A 347 13.51 7.98 9.68
CA HIS A 347 14.19 9.12 10.30
C HIS A 347 15.19 9.80 9.38
N CYS A 348 15.91 9.04 8.56
CA CYS A 348 16.97 9.55 7.71
C CYS A 348 16.46 10.05 6.34
N VAL A 349 15.36 9.46 5.81
CA VAL A 349 14.95 9.72 4.42
C VAL A 349 13.50 10.17 4.33
N GLU A 350 12.53 9.35 4.74
CA GLU A 350 11.11 9.63 4.49
C GLU A 350 10.63 10.92 5.18
N ARG A 351 10.81 11.00 6.49
CA ARG A 351 10.38 12.15 7.30
C ARG A 351 11.04 13.47 6.88
N PRO A 352 12.36 13.55 6.65
CA PRO A 352 13.00 14.75 6.13
C PRO A 352 12.43 15.23 4.80
N VAL A 353 12.29 14.32 3.82
CA VAL A 353 11.74 14.64 2.49
C VAL A 353 10.30 15.13 2.60
N LEU A 354 9.45 14.42 3.35
CA LEU A 354 8.06 14.83 3.57
C LEU A 354 7.95 16.21 4.25
N LYS A 355 8.80 16.51 5.24
CA LYS A 355 8.83 17.81 5.90
C LYS A 355 9.25 18.90 4.91
N TRP A 356 10.30 18.67 4.14
CA TRP A 356 10.81 19.62 3.14
C TRP A 356 9.75 19.93 2.07
N CYS A 357 9.11 18.90 1.48
CA CYS A 357 8.05 19.08 0.50
C CYS A 357 6.87 19.88 1.07
N ARG A 358 6.40 19.54 2.27
CA ARG A 358 5.31 20.28 2.94
C ARG A 358 5.67 21.71 3.23
N GLY A 359 6.88 21.99 3.68
CA GLY A 359 7.38 23.34 3.94
C GLY A 359 7.45 24.21 2.68
N ARG A 360 7.97 23.65 1.57
CA ARG A 360 7.98 24.35 0.27
C ARG A 360 6.58 24.66 -0.26
N LEU A 361 5.67 23.68 -0.14
CA LEU A 361 4.30 23.86 -0.57
C LEU A 361 3.51 24.85 0.31
N ALA A 362 3.84 24.98 1.58
CA ALA A 362 3.26 25.98 2.48
C ALA A 362 3.72 27.40 2.13
N ARG A 363 5.02 27.60 1.87
CA ARG A 363 5.58 28.90 1.50
C ARG A 363 4.99 29.46 0.20
N ARG A 364 4.64 28.60 -0.77
CA ARG A 364 3.97 29.02 -2.01
C ARG A 364 2.51 29.48 -1.80
N ARG A 365 1.93 29.25 -0.63
CA ARG A 365 0.56 29.67 -0.26
C ARG A 365 0.54 30.98 0.52
N ALA A 366 1.66 31.40 1.10
CA ALA A 366 1.76 32.70 1.77
C ALA A 366 1.63 33.81 0.71
N PRO A 367 0.77 34.82 0.91
CA PRO A 367 0.74 36.01 0.05
C PRO A 367 2.16 36.56 -0.03
N ARG A 368 2.60 36.98 -1.23
CA ARG A 368 3.84 37.74 -1.37
C ARG A 368 3.74 38.98 -0.48
N PRO A 369 4.78 39.33 0.28
CA PRO A 369 4.77 40.54 1.11
C PRO A 369 4.73 41.85 0.30
N ASP A 370 4.76 41.80 -1.01
CA ASP A 370 4.91 42.95 -1.91
C ASP A 370 3.57 43.54 -2.35
N GLY A 371 2.62 43.64 -1.44
CA GLY A 371 1.44 44.51 -1.60
C GLY A 371 1.75 45.90 -1.10
N VAL A 372 2.71 46.62 -1.70
CA VAL A 372 2.75 48.07 -1.61
C VAL A 372 1.56 48.58 -2.41
N PRO A 373 0.60 49.27 -1.80
CA PRO A 373 -0.45 49.95 -2.56
C PRO A 373 0.21 51.05 -3.36
N VAL A 374 0.13 50.96 -4.69
CA VAL A 374 0.42 52.09 -5.57
C VAL A 374 -0.57 53.17 -5.18
N SER A 375 -0.10 54.19 -4.47
CA SER A 375 -0.84 55.40 -4.21
C SER A 375 -1.19 56.02 -5.56
N GLU A 376 -2.48 56.05 -5.90
CA GLU A 376 -3.05 57.01 -6.85
C GLU A 376 -2.85 58.40 -6.29
N GLN A 377 -1.73 59.04 -6.64
CA GLN A 377 -1.58 60.47 -6.55
C GLN A 377 -0.77 60.94 -7.76
N ALA A 378 -1.37 61.86 -8.47
CA ALA A 378 -0.89 62.72 -9.54
C ALA A 378 -1.21 62.30 -10.98
N VAL A 379 -2.42 62.67 -11.42
CA VAL A 379 -2.60 63.45 -12.67
C VAL A 379 -3.72 64.45 -12.45
N ARG A 380 -3.34 65.67 -12.30
CA ARG A 380 -4.13 66.82 -12.76
C ARG A 380 -3.81 67.06 -14.21
#